data_da8260122ae901e1499d461ed5cad513
#
_entry.id   da8260122ae901e1499d461ed5cad513
#
_cell.length_a   1.000
_cell.length_b   1.000
_cell.length_c   1.000
_cell.angle_alpha   90.00
_cell.angle_beta   90.00
_cell.angle_gamma   90.00
#
_symmetry.space_group_name_H-M   'P 1'
#
loop_
_entity.id
_entity.type
_entity.pdbx_description
1 polymer ?
#
loop_
_entity_poly.entity_id
_entity_poly.type
_entity_poly.pdbx_seq_one_letter_code
_entity_poly.pdbx_strand_id
1 'polypeptide(L)'
;MSAGSSQTYITPFEPMNYRRLLDKTVSCDWRYIVDKIVCSNDQQASIFLQQKLKVGTAEQKFGIVEAIVNQAYPLMINRFGNFLVQRCFEHGTPEQVVAIANAIHGNVLSLSMDPFGCHVIQKAFDSVPEQHKADMVRELLRRIRDTVIHRYACHVWQKLFELRWRGEPPQIMLKVNEALRGMWHEVALGETGSLVVQNIFENCVEEEKVK
;
A
#
# COMPACT_ATOMS: atom_id res chain seq x y z
N MET A 1 51.21 6.85 -1.03
CA MET A 1 50.36 7.81 -1.71
C MET A 1 48.93 7.35 -1.50
N SER A 2 48.25 8.01 -0.56
CA SER A 2 46.87 7.65 -0.14
C SER A 2 45.89 8.44 -1.02
N ALA A 3 45.08 7.74 -1.80
CA ALA A 3 44.02 8.35 -2.57
C ALA A 3 42.82 8.60 -1.64
N GLY A 4 42.63 9.84 -1.23
CA GLY A 4 41.49 10.26 -0.45
C GLY A 4 40.22 10.20 -1.31
N SER A 5 39.28 9.35 -0.90
CA SER A 5 37.91 9.40 -1.41
C SER A 5 37.25 10.69 -0.95
N SER A 6 37.07 11.64 -1.88
CA SER A 6 36.31 12.86 -1.62
C SER A 6 34.82 12.50 -1.45
N GLN A 7 34.38 12.40 -0.22
CA GLN A 7 32.95 12.41 0.09
C GLN A 7 32.41 13.82 -0.24
N THR A 8 31.60 13.89 -1.30
CA THR A 8 30.91 15.11 -1.64
C THR A 8 29.73 15.29 -0.66
N TYR A 9 29.92 16.13 0.36
CA TYR A 9 28.85 16.55 1.25
C TYR A 9 27.90 17.45 0.49
N ILE A 10 26.67 17.00 0.26
CA ILE A 10 25.60 17.81 -0.32
C ILE A 10 25.04 18.69 0.81
N THR A 11 25.14 20.02 0.63
CA THR A 11 24.54 20.96 1.58
C THR A 11 23.00 20.90 1.53
N PRO A 12 22.30 21.10 2.66
CA PRO A 12 20.83 20.95 2.77
C PRO A 12 20.02 21.91 1.88
N PHE A 13 20.64 22.90 1.25
CA PHE A 13 20.00 23.98 0.49
C PHE A 13 20.12 23.87 -1.03
N GLU A 14 20.90 22.93 -1.57
CA GLU A 14 20.96 22.74 -3.02
C GLU A 14 19.85 21.81 -3.52
N PRO A 15 19.13 22.17 -4.60
CA PRO A 15 18.20 21.26 -5.23
C PRO A 15 18.97 20.02 -5.72
N MET A 16 18.56 18.83 -5.21
CA MET A 16 19.24 17.59 -5.45
C MET A 16 19.15 17.22 -6.94
N ASN A 17 20.30 17.02 -7.60
CA ASN A 17 20.32 16.60 -9.00
C ASN A 17 20.13 15.08 -9.11
N TYR A 18 18.88 14.64 -9.08
CA TYR A 18 18.52 13.23 -9.12
C TYR A 18 19.02 12.48 -10.39
N ARG A 19 19.24 13.18 -11.51
CA ARG A 19 19.79 12.57 -12.73
C ARG A 19 21.21 12.07 -12.53
N ARG A 20 22.05 12.82 -11.81
CA ARG A 20 23.42 12.38 -11.48
C ARG A 20 23.43 11.21 -10.50
N LEU A 21 22.44 11.14 -9.61
CA LEU A 21 22.30 10.06 -8.63
C LEU A 21 21.76 8.75 -9.24
N LEU A 22 21.27 8.75 -10.48
CA LEU A 22 20.87 7.52 -11.19
C LEU A 22 22.07 6.66 -11.57
N ASP A 23 23.28 7.21 -11.62
CA ASP A 23 24.50 6.44 -11.84
C ASP A 23 24.63 5.32 -10.77
N LYS A 24 24.98 4.11 -11.23
CA LYS A 24 25.12 2.93 -10.37
C LYS A 24 26.27 3.03 -9.38
N THR A 25 27.27 3.86 -9.67
CA THR A 25 28.46 4.06 -8.84
C THR A 25 28.27 5.07 -7.71
N VAL A 26 27.22 5.86 -7.75
CA VAL A 26 26.95 6.90 -6.75
C VAL A 26 26.26 6.29 -5.54
N SER A 27 26.90 6.44 -4.38
CA SER A 27 26.28 6.11 -3.09
C SER A 27 25.31 7.22 -2.66
N CYS A 28 24.12 6.83 -2.24
CA CYS A 28 23.09 7.75 -1.77
C CYS A 28 22.68 7.41 -0.34
N ASP A 29 22.38 8.44 0.44
CA ASP A 29 21.65 8.26 1.70
C ASP A 29 20.15 8.10 1.38
N TRP A 30 19.69 6.86 1.34
CA TRP A 30 18.30 6.53 1.02
C TRP A 30 17.32 7.09 2.05
N ARG A 31 17.70 7.14 3.32
CA ARG A 31 16.86 7.69 4.41
C ARG A 31 16.62 9.16 4.20
N TYR A 32 17.67 9.92 3.90
CA TYR A 32 17.57 11.34 3.61
C TYR A 32 16.62 11.63 2.42
N ILE A 33 16.67 10.82 1.36
CA ILE A 33 15.80 10.98 0.20
C ILE A 33 14.34 10.65 0.55
N VAL A 34 14.11 9.62 1.35
CA VAL A 34 12.77 9.28 1.86
C VAL A 34 12.23 10.41 2.75
N ASP A 35 13.05 10.98 3.62
CA ASP A 35 12.67 12.10 4.48
C ASP A 35 12.22 13.33 3.67
N LYS A 36 12.83 13.60 2.52
CA LYS A 36 12.36 14.67 1.62
C LYS A 36 10.94 14.44 1.12
N ILE A 37 10.56 13.20 0.87
CA ILE A 37 9.19 12.87 0.44
C ILE A 37 8.21 13.09 1.59
N VAL A 38 8.53 12.58 2.77
CA VAL A 38 7.65 12.65 3.95
C VAL A 38 7.50 14.10 4.44
N CYS A 39 8.62 14.81 4.57
CA CYS A 39 8.64 16.14 5.20
C CYS A 39 8.33 17.29 4.22
N SER A 40 8.67 17.12 2.94
CA SER A 40 8.61 18.22 1.94
C SER A 40 7.74 17.90 0.72
N ASN A 41 7.11 16.72 0.67
CA ASN A 41 6.35 16.25 -0.49
C ASN A 41 7.15 16.33 -1.80
N ASP A 42 8.43 15.95 -1.77
CA ASP A 42 9.31 16.01 -2.93
C ASP A 42 8.94 14.92 -3.95
N GLN A 43 8.24 15.33 -5.00
CA GLN A 43 7.83 14.46 -6.10
C GLN A 43 9.03 13.89 -6.85
N GLN A 44 10.08 14.68 -7.06
CA GLN A 44 11.25 14.24 -7.81
C GLN A 44 12.04 13.18 -7.04
N ALA A 45 12.09 13.28 -5.72
CA ALA A 45 12.63 12.23 -4.85
C ALA A 45 11.86 10.92 -5.02
N SER A 46 10.53 10.96 -5.05
CA SER A 46 9.71 9.77 -5.26
C SER A 46 9.95 9.14 -6.63
N ILE A 47 9.95 9.93 -7.70
CA ILE A 47 10.22 9.46 -9.07
C ILE A 47 11.62 8.82 -9.14
N PHE A 48 12.62 9.46 -8.55
CA PHE A 48 13.99 8.95 -8.50
C PHE A 48 14.08 7.58 -7.82
N LEU A 49 13.50 7.43 -6.61
CA LEU A 49 13.51 6.15 -5.90
C LEU A 49 12.74 5.06 -6.66
N GLN A 50 11.62 5.38 -7.30
CA GLN A 50 10.90 4.43 -8.14
C GLN A 50 11.76 3.96 -9.33
N GLN A 51 12.52 4.84 -9.97
CA GLN A 51 13.44 4.48 -11.04
C GLN A 51 14.59 3.61 -10.52
N LYS A 52 15.17 3.96 -9.37
CA LYS A 52 16.24 3.15 -8.74
C LYS A 52 15.75 1.75 -8.36
N LEU A 53 14.53 1.58 -7.88
CA LEU A 53 13.95 0.27 -7.62
C LEU A 53 13.84 -0.59 -8.89
N LYS A 54 13.68 0.01 -10.07
CA LYS A 54 13.67 -0.73 -11.35
C LYS A 54 15.07 -1.13 -11.82
N VAL A 55 16.01 -0.18 -11.82
CA VAL A 55 17.31 -0.32 -12.51
C VAL A 55 18.51 -0.48 -11.59
N GLY A 56 18.34 -0.30 -10.29
CA GLY A 56 19.41 -0.38 -9.29
C GLY A 56 19.94 -1.81 -9.09
N THR A 57 21.10 -1.91 -8.45
CA THR A 57 21.66 -3.20 -8.00
C THR A 57 20.77 -3.81 -6.88
N ALA A 58 20.93 -5.11 -6.62
CA ALA A 58 20.21 -5.78 -5.54
C ALA A 58 20.44 -5.10 -4.18
N GLU A 59 21.68 -4.69 -3.89
CA GLU A 59 22.05 -3.97 -2.67
C GLU A 59 21.36 -2.60 -2.58
N GLN A 60 21.33 -1.84 -3.68
CA GLN A 60 20.64 -0.55 -3.72
C GLN A 60 19.14 -0.72 -3.51
N LYS A 61 18.51 -1.69 -4.16
CA LYS A 61 17.09 -2.00 -3.97
C LYS A 61 16.79 -2.37 -2.53
N PHE A 62 17.60 -3.24 -1.95
CA PHE A 62 17.46 -3.64 -0.56
C PHE A 62 17.53 -2.42 0.38
N GLY A 63 18.54 -1.58 0.24
CA GLY A 63 18.71 -0.39 1.07
C GLY A 63 17.58 0.64 0.91
N ILE A 64 17.05 0.81 -0.31
CA ILE A 64 15.90 1.68 -0.58
C ILE A 64 14.65 1.15 0.12
N VAL A 65 14.37 -0.15 -0.01
CA VAL A 65 13.18 -0.75 0.64
C VAL A 65 13.30 -0.67 2.15
N GLU A 66 14.49 -0.89 2.74
CA GLU A 66 14.73 -0.70 4.17
C GLU A 66 14.43 0.74 4.63
N ALA A 67 14.88 1.74 3.87
CA ALA A 67 14.58 3.14 4.18
C ALA A 67 13.07 3.43 4.11
N ILE A 68 12.35 2.83 3.15
CA ILE A 68 10.90 2.97 2.99
C ILE A 68 10.16 2.27 4.14
N VAL A 69 10.56 1.04 4.52
CA VAL A 69 9.96 0.29 5.64
C VAL A 69 10.06 1.06 6.95
N ASN A 70 11.19 1.72 7.20
CA ASN A 70 11.39 2.53 8.41
C ASN A 70 10.41 3.72 8.51
N GLN A 71 9.82 4.17 7.41
CA GLN A 71 8.84 5.25 7.35
C GLN A 71 7.57 4.82 6.59
N ALA A 72 7.17 3.55 6.71
CA ALA A 72 6.13 2.95 5.91
C ALA A 72 4.79 3.70 6.04
N TYR A 73 4.28 3.88 7.25
CA TYR A 73 2.97 4.51 7.44
C TYR A 73 2.90 5.96 6.93
N PRO A 74 3.83 6.87 7.25
CA PRO A 74 3.85 8.22 6.67
C PRO A 74 3.90 8.23 5.14
N LEU A 75 4.62 7.27 4.53
CA LEU A 75 4.67 7.14 3.07
C LEU A 75 3.36 6.60 2.49
N MET A 76 2.68 5.67 3.17
CA MET A 76 1.40 5.10 2.71
C MET A 76 0.32 6.16 2.53
N ILE A 77 0.28 7.16 3.40
CA ILE A 77 -0.69 8.28 3.35
C ILE A 77 -0.16 9.52 2.60
N ASN A 78 1.05 9.45 2.03
CA ASN A 78 1.64 10.54 1.29
C ASN A 78 1.30 10.45 -0.21
N ARG A 79 0.95 11.59 -0.83
CA ARG A 79 0.54 11.67 -2.24
C ARG A 79 1.59 11.15 -3.24
N PHE A 80 2.86 11.16 -2.89
CA PHE A 80 3.97 10.65 -3.71
C PHE A 80 4.61 9.40 -3.14
N GLY A 81 4.58 9.25 -1.80
CA GLY A 81 5.16 8.14 -1.07
C GLY A 81 4.40 6.83 -1.26
N ASN A 82 3.07 6.88 -1.41
CA ASN A 82 2.26 5.67 -1.57
C ASN A 82 2.70 4.80 -2.77
N PHE A 83 3.13 5.42 -3.87
CA PHE A 83 3.66 4.70 -5.03
C PHE A 83 4.94 3.93 -4.72
N LEU A 84 5.79 4.47 -3.85
CA LEU A 84 7.02 3.78 -3.41
C LEU A 84 6.69 2.54 -2.59
N VAL A 85 5.77 2.65 -1.64
CA VAL A 85 5.34 1.49 -0.84
C VAL A 85 4.75 0.42 -1.74
N GLN A 86 3.92 0.79 -2.73
CA GLN A 86 3.38 -0.17 -3.71
C GLN A 86 4.50 -0.86 -4.51
N ARG A 87 5.57 -0.15 -4.90
CA ARG A 87 6.73 -0.72 -5.58
C ARG A 87 7.56 -1.66 -4.70
N CYS A 88 7.57 -1.44 -3.39
CA CYS A 88 8.26 -2.35 -2.47
C CYS A 88 7.66 -3.76 -2.47
N PHE A 89 6.38 -3.92 -2.75
CA PHE A 89 5.77 -5.25 -2.92
C PHE A 89 6.30 -5.99 -4.16
N GLU A 90 6.81 -5.27 -5.15
CA GLU A 90 7.34 -5.86 -6.40
C GLU A 90 8.85 -6.11 -6.33
N HIS A 91 9.58 -5.32 -5.56
CA HIS A 91 11.04 -5.29 -5.56
C HIS A 91 11.68 -5.66 -4.23
N GLY A 92 10.91 -5.73 -3.14
CA GLY A 92 11.39 -6.11 -1.82
C GLY A 92 11.60 -7.61 -1.68
N THR A 93 12.40 -8.00 -0.68
CA THR A 93 12.51 -9.40 -0.27
C THR A 93 11.22 -9.85 0.42
N PRO A 94 10.98 -11.18 0.56
CA PRO A 94 9.84 -11.68 1.32
C PRO A 94 9.76 -11.11 2.74
N GLU A 95 10.89 -10.96 3.41
CA GLU A 95 10.98 -10.40 4.77
C GLU A 95 10.60 -8.91 4.78
N GLN A 96 11.01 -8.16 3.78
CA GLN A 96 10.65 -6.74 3.63
C GLN A 96 9.16 -6.56 3.31
N VAL A 97 8.59 -7.45 2.49
CA VAL A 97 7.13 -7.47 2.24
C VAL A 97 6.36 -7.74 3.53
N VAL A 98 6.82 -8.68 4.36
CA VAL A 98 6.23 -8.97 5.68
C VAL A 98 6.39 -7.76 6.61
N ALA A 99 7.51 -7.06 6.58
CA ALA A 99 7.70 -5.84 7.38
C ALA A 99 6.71 -4.73 7.00
N ILE A 100 6.42 -4.56 5.71
CA ILE A 100 5.38 -3.63 5.24
C ILE A 100 3.98 -4.10 5.70
N ALA A 101 3.69 -5.40 5.61
CA ALA A 101 2.43 -5.96 6.08
C ALA A 101 2.23 -5.71 7.59
N ASN A 102 3.29 -5.84 8.39
CA ASN A 102 3.27 -5.52 9.82
C ASN A 102 3.01 -4.03 10.09
N ALA A 103 3.51 -3.12 9.24
CA ALA A 103 3.22 -1.69 9.34
C ALA A 103 1.77 -1.35 8.96
N ILE A 104 1.13 -2.17 8.13
CA ILE A 104 -0.29 -2.06 7.79
C ILE A 104 -1.17 -2.57 8.95
N HIS A 105 -0.74 -3.59 9.69
CA HIS A 105 -1.50 -4.17 10.79
C HIS A 105 -1.86 -3.11 11.86
N GLY A 106 -3.12 -3.10 12.28
CA GLY A 106 -3.66 -2.07 13.17
C GLY A 106 -4.05 -0.75 12.48
N ASN A 107 -3.71 -0.59 11.20
CA ASN A 107 -3.96 0.63 10.41
C ASN A 107 -4.84 0.38 9.18
N VAL A 108 -5.38 -0.82 8.99
CA VAL A 108 -6.16 -1.18 7.78
C VAL A 108 -7.35 -0.25 7.59
N LEU A 109 -8.08 0.06 8.66
CA LEU A 109 -9.25 0.94 8.58
C LEU A 109 -8.88 2.37 8.18
N SER A 110 -7.89 2.97 8.84
CA SER A 110 -7.44 4.33 8.53
C SER A 110 -6.86 4.43 7.12
N LEU A 111 -6.05 3.47 6.71
CA LEU A 111 -5.47 3.41 5.36
C LEU A 111 -6.54 3.19 4.29
N SER A 112 -7.54 2.33 4.55
CA SER A 112 -8.64 2.09 3.60
C SER A 112 -9.48 3.33 3.33
N MET A 113 -9.63 4.20 4.33
CA MET A 113 -10.38 5.46 4.22
C MET A 113 -9.53 6.65 3.80
N ASP A 114 -8.22 6.47 3.61
CA ASP A 114 -7.29 7.51 3.14
C ASP A 114 -7.21 7.51 1.60
N PRO A 115 -7.16 8.69 0.94
CA PRO A 115 -7.12 8.79 -0.53
C PRO A 115 -5.90 8.14 -1.18
N PHE A 116 -4.81 7.97 -0.45
CA PHE A 116 -3.57 7.35 -0.94
C PHE A 116 -3.36 5.96 -0.33
N GLY A 117 -3.66 5.81 0.96
CA GLY A 117 -3.54 4.56 1.70
C GLY A 117 -4.41 3.43 1.13
N CYS A 118 -5.59 3.75 0.59
CA CYS A 118 -6.47 2.75 -0.02
C CYS A 118 -5.82 2.01 -1.19
N HIS A 119 -4.95 2.66 -1.97
CA HIS A 119 -4.19 2.02 -3.05
C HIS A 119 -3.11 1.06 -2.51
N VAL A 120 -2.50 1.43 -1.38
CA VAL A 120 -1.52 0.54 -0.71
C VAL A 120 -2.21 -0.71 -0.20
N ILE A 121 -3.38 -0.59 0.43
CA ILE A 121 -4.17 -1.74 0.91
C ILE A 121 -4.57 -2.66 -0.24
N GLN A 122 -5.06 -2.12 -1.36
CA GLN A 122 -5.41 -2.91 -2.53
C GLN A 122 -4.19 -3.68 -3.07
N LYS A 123 -3.03 -3.03 -3.18
CA LYS A 123 -1.80 -3.68 -3.63
C LYS A 123 -1.30 -4.72 -2.63
N ALA A 124 -1.43 -4.47 -1.34
CA ALA A 124 -1.06 -5.41 -0.30
C ALA A 124 -1.86 -6.72 -0.40
N PHE A 125 -3.16 -6.66 -0.68
CA PHE A 125 -3.99 -7.85 -0.88
C PHE A 125 -3.46 -8.78 -1.98
N ASP A 126 -2.81 -8.26 -3.00
CA ASP A 126 -2.20 -9.10 -4.06
C ASP A 126 -0.84 -9.68 -3.67
N SER A 127 -0.16 -9.06 -2.71
CA SER A 127 1.29 -9.24 -2.55
C SER A 127 1.71 -9.90 -1.24
N VAL A 128 0.95 -9.68 -0.15
CA VAL A 128 1.32 -10.20 1.17
C VAL A 128 0.95 -11.68 1.32
N PRO A 129 1.61 -12.42 2.23
CA PRO A 129 1.23 -13.80 2.56
C PRO A 129 -0.23 -13.90 3.02
N GLU A 130 -0.87 -15.06 2.78
CA GLU A 130 -2.30 -15.26 3.02
C GLU A 130 -2.73 -15.01 4.48
N GLN A 131 -1.86 -15.33 5.45
CA GLN A 131 -2.11 -15.03 6.85
C GLN A 131 -2.29 -13.52 7.09
N HIS A 132 -1.43 -12.69 6.52
CA HIS A 132 -1.53 -11.22 6.63
C HIS A 132 -2.79 -10.69 5.91
N LYS A 133 -3.17 -11.29 4.77
CA LYS A 133 -4.45 -10.95 4.11
C LYS A 133 -5.64 -11.22 5.03
N ALA A 134 -5.66 -12.38 5.68
CA ALA A 134 -6.73 -12.75 6.62
C ALA A 134 -6.81 -11.78 7.81
N ASP A 135 -5.66 -11.33 8.33
CA ASP A 135 -5.61 -10.35 9.41
C ASP A 135 -6.14 -8.97 8.95
N MET A 136 -5.75 -8.52 7.76
CA MET A 136 -6.27 -7.29 7.15
C MET A 136 -7.79 -7.34 6.95
N VAL A 137 -8.31 -8.47 6.45
CA VAL A 137 -9.76 -8.69 6.30
C VAL A 137 -10.46 -8.62 7.65
N ARG A 138 -9.92 -9.31 8.65
CA ARG A 138 -10.50 -9.31 10.02
C ARG A 138 -10.59 -7.91 10.59
N GLU A 139 -9.60 -7.07 10.33
CA GLU A 139 -9.61 -5.67 10.75
C GLU A 139 -10.65 -4.85 9.99
N LEU A 140 -10.77 -5.00 8.67
CA LEU A 140 -11.75 -4.31 7.84
C LEU A 140 -13.19 -4.67 8.26
N LEU A 141 -13.43 -5.95 8.60
CA LEU A 141 -14.73 -6.44 9.06
C LEU A 141 -15.23 -5.83 10.38
N ARG A 142 -14.39 -5.11 11.12
CA ARG A 142 -14.81 -4.42 12.36
C ARG A 142 -15.69 -3.18 12.09
N ARG A 143 -15.60 -2.59 10.90
CA ARG A 143 -16.28 -1.34 10.54
C ARG A 143 -16.95 -1.43 9.15
N ILE A 144 -17.72 -2.50 8.91
CA ILE A 144 -18.32 -2.81 7.61
C ILE A 144 -19.20 -1.65 7.13
N ARG A 145 -20.16 -1.19 7.97
CA ARG A 145 -21.12 -0.15 7.60
C ARG A 145 -20.47 1.14 7.13
N ASP A 146 -19.43 1.58 7.86
CA ASP A 146 -18.77 2.84 7.56
C ASP A 146 -17.87 2.74 6.31
N THR A 147 -17.24 1.59 6.11
CA THR A 147 -16.23 1.42 5.05
C THR A 147 -16.85 1.02 3.71
N VAL A 148 -17.95 0.27 3.68
CA VAL A 148 -18.62 -0.14 2.43
C VAL A 148 -19.14 1.05 1.65
N ILE A 149 -19.65 2.08 2.32
CA ILE A 149 -20.16 3.30 1.69
C ILE A 149 -19.13 4.43 1.60
N HIS A 150 -17.91 4.20 2.09
CA HIS A 150 -16.88 5.23 2.10
C HIS A 150 -16.23 5.35 0.71
N ARG A 151 -16.08 6.59 0.22
CA ARG A 151 -15.60 6.93 -1.14
C ARG A 151 -14.26 6.30 -1.55
N TYR A 152 -13.38 5.99 -0.62
CA TYR A 152 -12.10 5.33 -0.89
C TYR A 152 -12.14 3.85 -0.51
N ALA A 153 -12.71 3.52 0.64
CA ALA A 153 -12.73 2.15 1.14
C ALA A 153 -13.63 1.23 0.29
N CYS A 154 -14.59 1.75 -0.45
CA CYS A 154 -15.38 0.95 -1.40
C CYS A 154 -14.50 0.22 -2.42
N HIS A 155 -13.40 0.81 -2.87
CA HIS A 155 -12.45 0.16 -3.78
C HIS A 155 -11.65 -0.95 -3.10
N VAL A 156 -11.39 -0.83 -1.79
CA VAL A 156 -10.79 -1.90 -1.00
C VAL A 156 -11.74 -3.08 -0.88
N TRP A 157 -13.05 -2.83 -0.69
CA TRP A 157 -14.08 -3.87 -0.68
C TRP A 157 -14.21 -4.57 -2.04
N GLN A 158 -14.22 -3.82 -3.15
CA GLN A 158 -14.22 -4.39 -4.49
C GLN A 158 -13.02 -5.35 -4.66
N LYS A 159 -11.81 -4.90 -4.30
CA LYS A 159 -10.62 -5.72 -4.35
C LYS A 159 -10.72 -6.97 -3.48
N LEU A 160 -11.33 -6.86 -2.30
CA LEU A 160 -11.51 -7.97 -1.37
C LEU A 160 -12.37 -9.10 -1.97
N PHE A 161 -13.46 -8.77 -2.67
CA PHE A 161 -14.33 -9.77 -3.31
C PHE A 161 -13.69 -10.43 -4.54
N GLU A 162 -12.70 -9.81 -5.15
CA GLU A 162 -11.93 -10.40 -6.26
C GLU A 162 -10.87 -11.40 -5.79
N LEU A 163 -10.52 -11.43 -4.50
CA LEU A 163 -9.45 -12.27 -3.98
C LEU A 163 -9.79 -13.76 -4.14
N ARG A 164 -8.77 -14.51 -4.53
CA ARG A 164 -8.81 -15.98 -4.52
C ARG A 164 -7.98 -16.49 -3.35
N TRP A 165 -8.59 -17.30 -2.52
CA TRP A 165 -7.98 -17.90 -1.33
C TRP A 165 -7.45 -19.28 -1.67
N ARG A 166 -6.28 -19.63 -1.15
CA ARG A 166 -5.69 -20.98 -1.31
C ARG A 166 -6.18 -21.93 -0.22
N GLY A 167 -6.40 -21.38 0.99
CA GLY A 167 -6.95 -22.08 2.13
C GLY A 167 -8.44 -21.81 2.33
N GLU A 168 -8.94 -22.01 3.54
CA GLU A 168 -10.31 -21.68 3.91
C GLU A 168 -10.49 -20.15 3.92
N PRO A 169 -11.39 -19.60 3.08
CA PRO A 169 -11.59 -18.16 3.03
C PRO A 169 -12.26 -17.66 4.32
N PRO A 170 -11.96 -16.45 4.77
CA PRO A 170 -12.74 -15.79 5.80
C PRO A 170 -14.23 -15.74 5.40
N GLN A 171 -15.13 -15.88 6.36
CA GLN A 171 -16.59 -15.80 6.12
C GLN A 171 -17.03 -14.36 5.86
N ILE A 172 -16.54 -13.76 4.77
CA ILE A 172 -16.70 -12.33 4.46
C ILE A 172 -18.16 -12.03 4.21
N MET A 173 -18.81 -12.76 3.30
CA MET A 173 -20.20 -12.48 2.93
C MET A 173 -21.18 -12.71 4.07
N LEU A 174 -20.95 -13.72 4.92
CA LEU A 174 -21.77 -13.91 6.11
C LEU A 174 -21.76 -12.68 7.02
N LYS A 175 -20.57 -12.16 7.31
CA LYS A 175 -20.41 -10.97 8.17
C LYS A 175 -20.92 -9.69 7.51
N VAL A 176 -20.74 -9.55 6.21
CA VAL A 176 -21.27 -8.41 5.44
C VAL A 176 -22.80 -8.44 5.47
N ASN A 177 -23.43 -9.59 5.22
CA ASN A 177 -24.88 -9.76 5.27
C ASN A 177 -25.45 -9.49 6.66
N GLU A 178 -24.79 -9.95 7.70
CA GLU A 178 -25.18 -9.67 9.08
C GLU A 178 -25.12 -8.16 9.39
N ALA A 179 -24.02 -7.51 9.01
CA ALA A 179 -23.80 -6.08 9.27
C ALA A 179 -24.75 -5.17 8.48
N LEU A 180 -25.08 -5.54 7.25
CA LEU A 180 -25.92 -4.75 6.35
C LEU A 180 -27.39 -5.20 6.33
N ARG A 181 -27.79 -6.09 7.22
CA ARG A 181 -29.18 -6.56 7.31
C ARG A 181 -30.14 -5.38 7.45
N GLY A 182 -31.11 -5.30 6.52
CA GLY A 182 -32.08 -4.22 6.45
C GLY A 182 -31.57 -2.92 5.80
N MET A 183 -30.29 -2.84 5.46
CA MET A 183 -29.66 -1.65 4.83
C MET A 183 -29.26 -1.87 3.36
N TRP A 184 -29.39 -3.06 2.82
CA TRP A 184 -28.94 -3.38 1.45
C TRP A 184 -29.54 -2.46 0.40
N HIS A 185 -30.80 -2.10 0.55
CA HIS A 185 -31.48 -1.18 -0.36
C HIS A 185 -30.81 0.22 -0.33
N GLU A 186 -30.48 0.75 0.85
CA GLU A 186 -29.79 2.05 1.00
C GLU A 186 -28.38 1.99 0.40
N VAL A 187 -27.65 0.91 0.67
CA VAL A 187 -26.29 0.69 0.11
C VAL A 187 -26.35 0.61 -1.40
N ALA A 188 -27.30 -0.14 -1.98
CA ALA A 188 -27.44 -0.32 -3.43
C ALA A 188 -27.82 0.98 -4.16
N LEU A 189 -28.55 1.88 -3.52
CA LEU A 189 -28.94 3.19 -4.09
C LEU A 189 -27.84 4.25 -3.90
N GLY A 190 -26.88 4.02 -3.03
CA GLY A 190 -25.76 4.94 -2.78
C GLY A 190 -24.72 4.93 -3.92
N GLU A 191 -24.13 6.09 -4.21
CA GLU A 191 -23.12 6.26 -5.27
C GLU A 191 -21.95 5.27 -5.12
N THR A 192 -21.38 5.15 -3.94
CA THR A 192 -20.25 4.25 -3.64
C THR A 192 -20.69 2.84 -3.30
N GLY A 193 -21.78 2.69 -2.55
CA GLY A 193 -22.31 1.40 -2.15
C GLY A 193 -22.78 0.56 -3.33
N SER A 194 -23.35 1.18 -4.37
CA SER A 194 -23.76 0.49 -5.59
C SER A 194 -22.61 -0.21 -6.29
N LEU A 195 -21.41 0.37 -6.29
CA LEU A 195 -20.21 -0.24 -6.85
C LEU A 195 -19.80 -1.52 -6.11
N VAL A 196 -19.93 -1.52 -4.77
CA VAL A 196 -19.65 -2.70 -3.94
C VAL A 196 -20.69 -3.79 -4.21
N VAL A 197 -21.97 -3.45 -4.26
CA VAL A 197 -23.05 -4.38 -4.55
C VAL A 197 -22.87 -5.01 -5.93
N GLN A 198 -22.57 -4.22 -6.96
CA GLN A 198 -22.29 -4.73 -8.30
C GLN A 198 -21.13 -5.73 -8.28
N ASN A 199 -20.04 -5.39 -7.60
CA ASN A 199 -18.86 -6.26 -7.53
C ASN A 199 -19.15 -7.58 -6.79
N ILE A 200 -20.02 -7.57 -5.77
CA ILE A 200 -20.51 -8.79 -5.12
C ILE A 200 -21.24 -9.68 -6.12
N PHE A 201 -22.15 -9.12 -6.94
CA PHE A 201 -22.86 -9.89 -7.94
C PHE A 201 -21.93 -10.48 -9.01
N GLU A 202 -20.86 -9.81 -9.35
CA GLU A 202 -19.90 -10.28 -10.36
C GLU A 202 -18.96 -11.37 -9.83
N ASN A 203 -18.54 -11.30 -8.57
CA ASN A 203 -17.42 -12.09 -8.04
C ASN A 203 -17.80 -13.16 -6.99
N CYS A 204 -18.92 -12.98 -6.27
CA CYS A 204 -19.35 -13.95 -5.27
C CYS A 204 -20.17 -15.08 -5.86
N VAL A 205 -20.10 -16.26 -5.27
CA VAL A 205 -20.88 -17.43 -5.69
C VAL A 205 -22.37 -17.26 -5.38
N GLU A 206 -23.25 -17.93 -6.15
CA GLU A 206 -24.71 -17.77 -6.03
C GLU A 206 -25.22 -18.08 -4.60
N GLU A 207 -24.65 -19.07 -3.92
CA GLU A 207 -25.01 -19.43 -2.54
C GLU A 207 -24.76 -18.31 -1.53
N GLU A 208 -23.81 -17.41 -1.81
CA GLU A 208 -23.48 -16.25 -0.96
C GLU A 208 -24.37 -15.05 -1.26
N LYS A 209 -24.99 -14.99 -2.46
CA LYS A 209 -25.84 -13.88 -2.90
C LYS A 209 -27.28 -13.95 -2.39
N VAL A 210 -27.76 -15.14 -2.06
CA VAL A 210 -29.18 -15.44 -1.76
C VAL A 210 -29.53 -15.33 -0.27
N LYS A 211 -28.66 -14.82 0.58
CA LYS A 211 -28.97 -14.61 2.00
C LYS A 211 -29.10 -13.13 2.31
#